data_5dd2d9edd1fa1b32282bc44b69cb5c83
#
_entry.id   5dd2d9edd1fa1b32282bc44b69cb5c83
#
_cell.length_a   1.000
_cell.length_b   1.000
_cell.length_c   1.000
_cell.angle_alpha   90.00
_cell.angle_beta   90.00
_cell.angle_gamma   90.00
#
_symmetry.space_group_name_H-M   'P 1'
#
loop_
_entity.id
_entity.type
_entity.pdbx_description
1 polymer ?
#
loop_
_entity_poly.entity_id
_entity_poly.type
_entity_poly.pdbx_seq_one_letter_code
_entity_poly.pdbx_strand_id
1 'polypeptide(L)'
;MRFTISTSELKSLYLEKRDDLLVIDARPYSDYALGHLPNAVNIDLVQFHWIDTSKEGISQFNKQMKIILSNIGVTKNKFVVFYDSISGMFSARGVWLLIYFSHSKTAMLDGGFNKWKKERLKIETKSNQFIHSYFRGKPNPKVLADFGYIKSKIKKKSNNNVLILDSRSKSEYEGSVIRAAKAGHIPSATNVDWSCNINKNGAFKENTELEKLYSHIPKEKEIITYCHGGYRAANTFVVLRNLGFKNVRMYVGSWGEWGNKIDLPVER
;
A
#
# COMPACT_ATOMS: atom_id res chain seq x y z
N MET A 1 14.08 2.89 -7.92
CA MET A 1 13.07 3.98 -7.91
C MET A 1 12.53 4.05 -6.50
N ARG A 2 12.53 5.22 -5.88
CA ARG A 2 12.06 5.45 -4.50
C ARG A 2 10.59 5.88 -4.54
N PHE A 3 9.77 5.28 -3.67
CA PHE A 3 8.33 5.55 -3.55
C PHE A 3 7.97 6.32 -2.27
N THR A 4 8.95 7.03 -1.72
CA THR A 4 8.77 7.92 -0.58
C THR A 4 9.34 9.30 -0.89
N ILE A 5 8.75 10.34 -0.32
CA ILE A 5 9.21 11.72 -0.39
C ILE A 5 9.25 12.31 1.02
N SER A 6 10.27 13.07 1.35
CA SER A 6 10.38 13.76 2.64
C SER A 6 9.52 15.03 2.66
N THR A 7 9.27 15.57 3.85
CA THR A 7 8.58 16.85 4.03
C THR A 7 9.32 18.01 3.36
N SER A 8 10.66 18.00 3.41
CA SER A 8 11.50 19.03 2.75
C SER A 8 11.41 18.96 1.23
N GLU A 9 11.48 17.75 0.65
CA GLU A 9 11.32 17.56 -0.81
C GLU A 9 9.92 17.99 -1.27
N LEU A 10 8.85 17.60 -0.55
CA LEU A 10 7.48 18.00 -0.90
C LEU A 10 7.30 19.53 -0.77
N LYS A 11 7.87 20.15 0.27
CA LYS A 11 7.87 21.61 0.42
C LYS A 11 8.53 22.30 -0.77
N SER A 12 9.64 21.78 -1.27
CA SER A 12 10.31 22.32 -2.47
C SER A 12 9.39 22.25 -3.70
N LEU A 13 8.68 21.12 -3.91
CA LEU A 13 7.71 20.99 -5.02
C LEU A 13 6.56 22.02 -4.93
N TYR A 14 6.10 22.35 -3.73
CA TYR A 14 5.12 23.42 -3.53
C TYR A 14 5.69 24.81 -3.88
N LEU A 15 6.93 25.08 -3.51
CA LEU A 15 7.59 26.36 -3.83
C LEU A 15 7.84 26.53 -5.34
N GLU A 16 8.14 25.46 -6.04
CA GLU A 16 8.27 25.41 -7.50
C GLU A 16 6.93 25.62 -8.24
N LYS A 17 5.79 25.62 -7.51
CA LYS A 17 4.43 25.77 -8.06
C LYS A 17 4.14 24.82 -9.23
N ARG A 18 4.53 23.57 -9.07
CA ARG A 18 4.43 22.55 -10.12
C ARG A 18 2.99 22.20 -10.44
N ASP A 19 2.54 22.46 -11.66
CA ASP A 19 1.20 22.13 -12.15
C ASP A 19 0.96 20.62 -12.25
N ASP A 20 2.02 19.82 -12.31
CA ASP A 20 1.92 18.36 -12.37
C ASP A 20 1.84 17.69 -10.98
N LEU A 21 1.99 18.44 -9.88
CA LEU A 21 1.85 17.91 -8.53
C LEU A 21 0.37 17.67 -8.18
N LEU A 22 0.05 16.46 -7.71
CA LEU A 22 -1.24 16.11 -7.12
C LEU A 22 -1.00 15.50 -5.75
N VAL A 23 -1.47 16.16 -4.69
CA VAL A 23 -1.34 15.67 -3.30
C VAL A 23 -2.68 15.11 -2.84
N ILE A 24 -2.65 13.89 -2.32
CA ILE A 24 -3.85 13.15 -1.91
C ILE A 24 -3.75 12.77 -0.44
N ASP A 25 -4.70 13.25 0.34
CA ASP A 25 -4.92 12.83 1.72
C ASP A 25 -5.68 11.51 1.74
N ALA A 26 -5.06 10.44 2.23
CA ALA A 26 -5.64 9.12 2.32
C ALA A 26 -6.29 8.82 3.68
N ARG A 27 -6.38 9.82 4.56
CA ARG A 27 -7.04 9.70 5.87
C ARG A 27 -8.57 9.79 5.74
N PRO A 28 -9.30 9.39 6.80
CA PRO A 28 -10.74 9.67 6.89
C PRO A 28 -11.06 11.15 6.66
N TYR A 29 -12.22 11.44 6.07
CA TYR A 29 -12.64 12.83 5.80
C TYR A 29 -12.68 13.70 7.05
N SER A 30 -13.06 13.15 8.21
CA SER A 30 -13.05 13.85 9.49
C SER A 30 -11.66 14.43 9.84
N ASP A 31 -10.59 13.66 9.59
CA ASP A 31 -9.21 14.11 9.84
C ASP A 31 -8.76 15.16 8.83
N TYR A 32 -9.14 14.99 7.57
CA TYR A 32 -8.89 15.96 6.50
C TYR A 32 -9.54 17.31 6.81
N ALA A 33 -10.80 17.32 7.25
CA ALA A 33 -11.55 18.53 7.58
C ALA A 33 -10.94 19.31 8.75
N LEU A 34 -10.30 18.63 9.70
CA LEU A 34 -9.58 19.25 10.82
C LEU A 34 -8.25 19.89 10.42
N GLY A 35 -7.70 19.52 9.27
CA GLY A 35 -6.50 20.08 8.70
C GLY A 35 -5.79 19.13 7.75
N HIS A 36 -5.31 19.68 6.65
CA HIS A 36 -4.65 18.94 5.58
C HIS A 36 -3.53 19.75 4.91
N LEU A 37 -2.72 19.10 4.08
CA LEU A 37 -1.66 19.76 3.33
C LEU A 37 -2.27 20.70 2.27
N PRO A 38 -1.57 21.80 1.90
CA PRO A 38 -2.06 22.74 0.89
C PRO A 38 -2.45 22.05 -0.41
N ASN A 39 -3.58 22.44 -0.97
CA ASN A 39 -4.14 21.92 -2.23
C ASN A 39 -4.37 20.39 -2.25
N ALA A 40 -4.29 19.71 -1.10
CA ALA A 40 -4.55 18.28 -1.05
C ALA A 40 -6.03 17.99 -1.27
N VAL A 41 -6.35 16.99 -2.09
CA VAL A 41 -7.68 16.40 -2.19
C VAL A 41 -7.76 15.18 -1.27
N ASN A 42 -8.97 14.85 -0.79
CA ASN A 42 -9.13 13.72 0.13
C ASN A 42 -9.77 12.52 -0.56
N ILE A 43 -9.25 11.35 -0.26
CA ILE A 43 -9.91 10.09 -0.59
C ILE A 43 -9.65 9.04 0.50
N ASP A 44 -10.69 8.65 1.20
CA ASP A 44 -10.65 7.54 2.14
C ASP A 44 -10.64 6.21 1.38
N LEU A 45 -9.44 5.69 1.14
CA LEU A 45 -9.25 4.44 0.41
C LEU A 45 -9.81 3.21 1.15
N VAL A 46 -10.07 3.29 2.46
CA VAL A 46 -10.66 2.19 3.23
C VAL A 46 -12.07 1.85 2.73
N GLN A 47 -12.80 2.84 2.25
CA GLN A 47 -14.14 2.67 1.67
C GLN A 47 -14.13 1.80 0.40
N PHE A 48 -12.96 1.60 -0.20
CA PHE A 48 -12.77 0.78 -1.41
C PHE A 48 -12.00 -0.52 -1.11
N HIS A 49 -12.31 -1.12 0.05
CA HIS A 49 -11.77 -2.40 0.44
C HIS A 49 -12.18 -3.50 -0.55
N TRP A 50 -11.22 -4.38 -0.92
CA TRP A 50 -11.45 -5.41 -1.93
C TRP A 50 -10.96 -6.77 -1.47
N ILE A 51 -11.86 -7.76 -1.46
CA ILE A 51 -11.61 -9.11 -0.98
C ILE A 51 -11.94 -10.21 -2.01
N ASP A 52 -12.24 -9.83 -3.26
CA ASP A 52 -12.50 -10.77 -4.34
C ASP A 52 -11.41 -10.65 -5.41
N THR A 53 -10.54 -11.66 -5.50
CA THR A 53 -9.49 -11.73 -6.51
C THR A 53 -9.77 -12.79 -7.59
N SER A 54 -11.04 -13.17 -7.80
CA SER A 54 -11.47 -13.87 -9.00
C SER A 54 -11.22 -13.00 -10.25
N LYS A 55 -11.33 -13.60 -11.44
CA LYS A 55 -11.20 -12.83 -12.69
C LYS A 55 -12.23 -11.72 -12.79
N GLU A 56 -13.46 -12.00 -12.40
CA GLU A 56 -14.59 -11.09 -12.36
C GLU A 56 -14.34 -9.98 -11.31
N GLY A 57 -13.91 -10.37 -10.10
CA GLY A 57 -13.57 -9.45 -9.02
C GLY A 57 -12.46 -8.47 -9.42
N ILE A 58 -11.38 -8.96 -10.00
CA ILE A 58 -10.29 -8.10 -10.50
C ILE A 58 -10.77 -7.19 -11.64
N SER A 59 -11.64 -7.66 -12.51
CA SER A 59 -12.23 -6.82 -13.57
C SER A 59 -13.04 -5.66 -12.99
N GLN A 60 -13.89 -5.93 -11.98
CA GLN A 60 -14.68 -4.90 -11.29
C GLN A 60 -13.77 -3.93 -10.49
N PHE A 61 -12.80 -4.46 -9.76
CA PHE A 61 -11.79 -3.64 -9.09
C PHE A 61 -11.12 -2.65 -10.05
N ASN A 62 -10.69 -3.14 -11.22
CA ASN A 62 -10.03 -2.29 -12.21
C ASN A 62 -10.96 -1.17 -12.73
N LYS A 63 -12.23 -1.48 -13.00
CA LYS A 63 -13.21 -0.48 -13.45
C LYS A 63 -13.43 0.58 -12.38
N GLN A 64 -13.69 0.15 -11.14
CA GLN A 64 -13.98 1.06 -10.03
C GLN A 64 -12.78 1.95 -9.70
N MET A 65 -11.58 1.38 -9.60
CA MET A 65 -10.38 2.16 -9.29
C MET A 65 -10.05 3.18 -10.38
N LYS A 66 -10.25 2.85 -11.66
CA LYS A 66 -10.07 3.81 -12.75
C LYS A 66 -11.03 4.99 -12.67
N ILE A 67 -12.29 4.75 -12.32
CA ILE A 67 -13.29 5.81 -12.12
C ILE A 67 -12.83 6.73 -10.97
N ILE A 68 -12.42 6.15 -9.84
CA ILE A 68 -11.97 6.91 -8.67
C ILE A 68 -10.73 7.75 -9.03
N LEU A 69 -9.72 7.15 -9.65
CA LEU A 69 -8.49 7.85 -10.05
C LEU A 69 -8.76 8.96 -11.07
N SER A 70 -9.75 8.76 -11.96
CA SER A 70 -10.21 9.81 -12.89
C SER A 70 -10.85 10.97 -12.13
N ASN A 71 -11.75 10.68 -11.20
CA ASN A 71 -12.48 11.69 -10.45
C ASN A 71 -11.57 12.56 -9.58
N ILE A 72 -10.47 12.00 -9.04
CA ILE A 72 -9.51 12.75 -8.23
C ILE A 72 -8.39 13.41 -9.03
N GLY A 73 -8.46 13.40 -10.36
CA GLY A 73 -7.57 14.16 -11.23
C GLY A 73 -6.26 13.49 -11.60
N VAL A 74 -6.11 12.17 -11.41
CA VAL A 74 -4.88 11.47 -11.80
C VAL A 74 -4.78 11.40 -13.33
N THR A 75 -3.66 11.88 -13.87
CA THR A 75 -3.29 11.74 -15.28
C THR A 75 -1.90 11.17 -15.43
N LYS A 76 -1.52 10.72 -16.65
CA LYS A 76 -0.20 10.15 -16.93
C LYS A 76 0.97 11.06 -16.51
N ASN A 77 0.77 12.37 -16.56
CA ASN A 77 1.84 13.35 -16.31
C ASN A 77 1.96 13.75 -14.85
N LYS A 78 0.91 13.59 -14.05
CA LYS A 78 0.91 13.99 -12.62
C LYS A 78 1.93 13.20 -11.81
N PHE A 79 2.67 13.91 -10.98
CA PHE A 79 3.39 13.32 -9.85
C PHE A 79 2.44 13.29 -8.66
N VAL A 80 2.04 12.09 -8.24
CA VAL A 80 1.01 11.89 -7.23
C VAL A 80 1.65 11.53 -5.89
N VAL A 81 1.42 12.38 -4.89
CA VAL A 81 1.91 12.14 -3.53
C VAL A 81 0.72 11.81 -2.62
N PHE A 82 0.70 10.60 -2.11
CA PHE A 82 -0.24 10.22 -1.05
C PHE A 82 0.34 10.51 0.32
N TYR A 83 -0.51 10.91 1.26
CA TYR A 83 -0.11 10.94 2.67
C TYR A 83 -1.19 10.40 3.59
N ASP A 84 -0.77 10.01 4.76
CA ASP A 84 -1.52 9.47 5.87
C ASP A 84 -1.16 10.28 7.13
N SER A 85 -1.62 9.91 8.30
CA SER A 85 -1.19 10.52 9.56
C SER A 85 0.31 10.31 9.84
N ILE A 86 0.82 9.13 9.45
CA ILE A 86 2.23 8.69 9.56
C ILE A 86 2.70 8.11 8.22
N SER A 87 3.85 7.47 8.14
CA SER A 87 4.22 6.60 7.00
C SER A 87 3.34 5.35 6.98
N GLY A 88 2.04 5.57 6.81
CA GLY A 88 1.00 4.61 7.12
C GLY A 88 0.61 3.70 5.98
N MET A 89 -0.41 2.89 6.25
CA MET A 89 -0.88 1.85 5.34
C MET A 89 -1.84 2.38 4.26
N PHE A 90 -2.52 3.53 4.50
CA PHE A 90 -3.48 4.08 3.52
C PHE A 90 -2.75 4.79 2.38
N SER A 91 -1.76 5.63 2.69
CA SER A 91 -0.89 6.25 1.69
C SER A 91 -0.12 5.21 0.87
N ALA A 92 0.41 4.17 1.54
CA ALA A 92 1.07 3.05 0.86
C ALA A 92 0.12 2.30 -0.10
N ARG A 93 -1.15 2.15 0.29
CA ARG A 93 -2.19 1.55 -0.58
C ARG A 93 -2.42 2.38 -1.84
N GLY A 94 -2.43 3.70 -1.73
CA GLY A 94 -2.53 4.61 -2.87
C GLY A 94 -1.33 4.47 -3.82
N VAL A 95 -0.12 4.45 -3.27
CA VAL A 95 1.12 4.22 -4.05
C VAL A 95 1.09 2.87 -4.76
N TRP A 96 0.75 1.78 -4.05
CA TRP A 96 0.63 0.46 -4.69
C TRP A 96 -0.40 0.47 -5.82
N LEU A 97 -1.55 1.11 -5.62
CA LEU A 97 -2.61 1.19 -6.62
C LEU A 97 -2.12 1.84 -7.92
N LEU A 98 -1.37 2.93 -7.83
CA LEU A 98 -0.80 3.60 -9.01
C LEU A 98 0.27 2.75 -9.68
N ILE A 99 1.15 2.09 -8.92
CA ILE A 99 2.14 1.15 -9.46
C ILE A 99 1.43 -0.02 -10.17
N TYR A 100 0.34 -0.53 -9.59
CA TYR A 100 -0.48 -1.56 -10.21
C TYR A 100 -1.06 -1.11 -11.56
N PHE A 101 -1.45 0.14 -11.69
CA PHE A 101 -1.89 0.71 -12.97
C PHE A 101 -0.75 1.25 -13.84
N SER A 102 0.48 0.82 -13.61
CA SER A 102 1.67 1.22 -14.39
C SER A 102 1.96 2.72 -14.37
N HIS A 103 1.51 3.42 -13.33
CA HIS A 103 1.81 4.83 -13.08
C HIS A 103 2.94 4.92 -12.05
N SER A 104 4.17 5.19 -12.52
CA SER A 104 5.36 5.19 -11.68
C SER A 104 5.69 6.54 -11.03
N LYS A 105 5.05 7.63 -11.47
CA LYS A 105 5.22 8.97 -10.88
C LYS A 105 4.37 9.11 -9.61
N THR A 106 4.72 8.34 -8.58
CA THR A 106 4.00 8.34 -7.30
C THR A 106 4.94 8.14 -6.13
N ALA A 107 4.60 8.74 -4.99
CA ALA A 107 5.29 8.54 -3.72
C ALA A 107 4.31 8.69 -2.55
N MET A 108 4.71 8.22 -1.38
CA MET A 108 4.05 8.58 -0.12
C MET A 108 4.94 9.51 0.70
N LEU A 109 4.30 10.43 1.44
CA LEU A 109 4.99 11.36 2.33
C LEU A 109 5.50 10.60 3.57
N ASP A 110 6.82 10.60 3.75
CA ASP A 110 7.45 9.96 4.89
C ASP A 110 7.24 10.76 6.19
N GLY A 111 6.69 10.10 7.21
CA GLY A 111 6.23 10.70 8.47
C GLY A 111 4.82 11.30 8.39
N GLY A 112 4.23 11.42 7.18
CA GLY A 112 2.86 11.82 6.96
C GLY A 112 2.49 13.20 7.51
N PHE A 113 1.19 13.40 7.78
CA PHE A 113 0.65 14.66 8.30
C PHE A 113 1.23 15.04 9.66
N ASN A 114 1.48 14.06 10.54
CA ASN A 114 1.99 14.33 11.87
C ASN A 114 3.38 14.98 11.83
N LYS A 115 4.27 14.51 10.96
CA LYS A 115 5.60 15.10 10.75
C LYS A 115 5.48 16.49 10.12
N TRP A 116 4.63 16.66 9.09
CA TRP A 116 4.35 17.95 8.45
C TRP A 116 3.91 19.01 9.48
N LYS A 117 2.95 18.65 10.34
CA LYS A 117 2.44 19.52 11.41
C LYS A 117 3.51 19.81 12.48
N LYS A 118 4.31 18.80 12.87
CA LYS A 118 5.41 18.97 13.84
C LYS A 118 6.48 19.94 13.34
N GLU A 119 6.72 19.96 12.03
CA GLU A 119 7.63 20.91 11.37
C GLU A 119 6.99 22.30 11.15
N ARG A 120 5.77 22.54 11.67
CA ARG A 120 5.02 23.81 11.57
C ARG A 120 4.83 24.29 10.13
N LEU A 121 4.70 23.38 9.19
CA LEU A 121 4.45 23.69 7.80
C LEU A 121 2.97 24.07 7.59
N LYS A 122 2.69 24.84 6.53
CA LYS A 122 1.34 25.35 6.23
C LYS A 122 0.34 24.19 6.10
N ILE A 123 -0.82 24.37 6.75
CA ILE A 123 -2.00 23.49 6.62
C ILE A 123 -3.22 24.30 6.19
N GLU A 124 -4.20 23.64 5.63
CA GLU A 124 -5.50 24.18 5.21
C GLU A 124 -6.62 23.39 5.87
N THR A 125 -7.80 24.00 5.99
CA THR A 125 -9.03 23.40 6.52
C THR A 125 -10.18 23.47 5.53
N LYS A 126 -10.07 24.32 4.49
CA LYS A 126 -11.06 24.44 3.43
C LYS A 126 -10.85 23.33 2.42
N SER A 127 -11.88 22.51 2.20
CA SER A 127 -11.82 21.39 1.24
C SER A 127 -11.48 21.86 -0.18
N ASN A 128 -10.57 21.14 -0.81
CA ASN A 128 -10.17 21.38 -2.19
C ASN A 128 -11.06 20.58 -3.15
N GLN A 129 -11.36 21.18 -4.31
CA GLN A 129 -12.18 20.54 -5.33
C GLN A 129 -11.38 19.48 -6.10
N PHE A 130 -12.07 18.40 -6.47
CA PHE A 130 -11.57 17.45 -7.44
C PHE A 130 -11.58 18.06 -8.85
N ILE A 131 -10.49 17.86 -9.57
CA ILE A 131 -10.42 18.21 -10.99
C ILE A 131 -10.51 16.89 -11.78
N HIS A 132 -11.68 16.63 -12.35
CA HIS A 132 -11.92 15.41 -13.13
C HIS A 132 -10.92 15.25 -14.27
N SER A 133 -10.46 14.02 -14.49
CA SER A 133 -9.55 13.63 -15.57
C SER A 133 -9.98 12.30 -16.20
N TYR A 134 -9.22 11.83 -17.19
CA TYR A 134 -9.39 10.49 -17.75
C TYR A 134 -8.15 9.64 -17.47
N PHE A 135 -8.21 8.86 -16.40
CA PHE A 135 -7.12 7.97 -16.04
C PHE A 135 -7.08 6.74 -16.95
N ARG A 136 -5.98 6.57 -17.69
CA ARG A 136 -5.78 5.50 -18.68
C ARG A 136 -4.71 4.48 -18.27
N GLY A 137 -4.41 4.34 -16.97
CA GLY A 137 -3.46 3.38 -16.46
C GLY A 137 -3.83 1.94 -16.84
N LYS A 138 -2.82 1.12 -17.16
CA LYS A 138 -2.99 -0.28 -17.51
C LYS A 138 -2.59 -1.16 -16.33
N PRO A 139 -3.42 -2.14 -15.92
CA PRO A 139 -3.06 -3.09 -14.88
C PRO A 139 -1.75 -3.81 -15.18
N ASN A 140 -0.87 -3.88 -14.19
CA ASN A 140 0.37 -4.64 -14.24
C ASN A 140 0.23 -5.94 -13.44
N PRO A 141 0.06 -7.09 -14.08
CA PRO A 141 -0.14 -8.36 -13.38
C PRO A 141 1.10 -8.80 -12.57
N LYS A 142 2.27 -8.17 -12.81
CA LYS A 142 3.50 -8.48 -12.07
C LYS A 142 3.54 -7.92 -10.65
N VAL A 143 2.61 -7.03 -10.28
CA VAL A 143 2.54 -6.43 -8.93
C VAL A 143 1.31 -6.85 -8.14
N LEU A 144 0.44 -7.69 -8.72
CA LEU A 144 -0.73 -8.26 -8.06
C LEU A 144 -0.59 -9.79 -7.99
N ALA A 145 -0.98 -10.38 -6.87
CA ALA A 145 -1.27 -11.79 -6.73
C ALA A 145 -2.76 -11.98 -6.42
N ASP A 146 -3.37 -13.00 -7.01
CA ASP A 146 -4.69 -13.50 -6.66
C ASP A 146 -4.59 -14.79 -5.84
N PHE A 147 -5.71 -15.26 -5.27
CA PHE A 147 -5.72 -16.49 -4.47
C PHE A 147 -5.31 -17.72 -5.28
N GLY A 148 -5.66 -17.78 -6.56
CA GLY A 148 -5.30 -18.89 -7.46
C GLY A 148 -3.80 -18.94 -7.70
N TYR A 149 -3.17 -17.77 -7.89
CA TYR A 149 -1.72 -17.67 -8.02
C TYR A 149 -1.02 -18.20 -6.75
N ILE A 150 -1.42 -17.76 -5.56
CA ILE A 150 -0.86 -18.23 -4.29
C ILE A 150 -1.08 -19.74 -4.12
N LYS A 151 -2.31 -20.24 -4.37
CA LYS A 151 -2.64 -21.68 -4.30
C LYS A 151 -1.73 -22.51 -5.20
N SER A 152 -1.34 -21.99 -6.37
CA SER A 152 -0.39 -22.65 -7.27
C SER A 152 1.04 -22.70 -6.73
N LYS A 153 1.45 -21.70 -5.94
CA LYS A 153 2.80 -21.62 -5.37
C LYS A 153 2.98 -22.53 -4.15
N ILE A 154 2.02 -22.57 -3.24
CA ILE A 154 2.07 -23.44 -2.05
C ILE A 154 1.98 -24.94 -2.39
N LYS A 155 1.28 -25.32 -3.48
CA LYS A 155 1.21 -26.72 -3.93
C LYS A 155 2.56 -27.28 -4.41
N LYS A 156 3.43 -26.41 -4.92
CA LYS A 156 4.75 -26.81 -5.43
C LYS A 156 5.78 -26.70 -4.29
N LYS A 157 5.84 -27.68 -3.38
CA LYS A 157 6.78 -27.75 -2.26
C LYS A 157 8.28 -27.54 -2.64
N SER A 158 8.64 -27.68 -3.91
CA SER A 158 9.99 -27.48 -4.44
C SER A 158 10.28 -26.07 -4.95
N ASN A 159 9.31 -25.13 -4.87
CA ASN A 159 9.51 -23.80 -5.44
C ASN A 159 10.13 -22.83 -4.43
N ASN A 160 11.43 -23.03 -4.15
CA ASN A 160 12.23 -22.17 -3.27
C ASN A 160 12.34 -20.71 -3.73
N ASN A 161 11.70 -20.33 -4.86
CA ASN A 161 11.86 -19.01 -5.47
C ASN A 161 10.77 -17.99 -5.08
N VAL A 162 9.75 -18.41 -4.31
CA VAL A 162 8.65 -17.54 -3.84
C VAL A 162 8.63 -17.53 -2.32
N LEU A 163 8.48 -16.34 -1.74
CA LEU A 163 8.26 -16.14 -0.32
C LEU A 163 6.93 -15.42 -0.12
N ILE A 164 6.07 -15.99 0.71
CA ILE A 164 4.80 -15.37 1.13
C ILE A 164 5.06 -14.65 2.45
N LEU A 165 4.79 -13.35 2.51
CA LEU A 165 5.10 -12.49 3.65
C LEU A 165 3.81 -11.92 4.27
N ASP A 166 3.50 -12.38 5.48
CA ASP A 166 2.38 -11.89 6.27
C ASP A 166 2.77 -10.61 7.02
N SER A 167 2.09 -9.51 6.71
CA SER A 167 2.30 -8.21 7.34
C SER A 167 1.35 -7.93 8.51
N ARG A 168 0.62 -8.95 9.00
CA ARG A 168 -0.24 -8.86 10.18
C ARG A 168 0.57 -8.95 11.47
N SER A 169 -0.10 -8.68 12.60
CA SER A 169 0.49 -8.93 13.91
C SER A 169 0.80 -10.43 14.11
N LYS A 170 1.75 -10.70 15.00
CA LYS A 170 2.11 -12.08 15.37
C LYS A 170 0.90 -12.87 15.87
N SER A 171 0.04 -12.25 16.68
CA SER A 171 -1.17 -12.87 17.21
C SER A 171 -2.20 -13.23 16.12
N GLU A 172 -2.34 -12.42 15.06
CA GLU A 172 -3.17 -12.77 13.89
C GLU A 172 -2.53 -13.91 13.09
N TYR A 173 -1.21 -13.91 12.94
CA TYR A 173 -0.47 -14.92 12.21
C TYR A 173 -0.54 -16.29 12.89
N GLU A 174 -0.33 -16.35 14.21
CA GLU A 174 -0.42 -17.56 15.03
C GLU A 174 -1.87 -18.02 15.28
N GLY A 175 -2.86 -17.22 14.92
CA GLY A 175 -4.28 -17.55 15.02
C GLY A 175 -4.88 -17.35 16.40
N SER A 176 -4.21 -16.68 17.33
CA SER A 176 -4.78 -16.28 18.64
C SER A 176 -5.75 -15.11 18.52
N VAL A 177 -5.61 -14.25 17.47
CA VAL A 177 -6.58 -13.22 17.08
C VAL A 177 -7.25 -13.63 15.78
N ILE A 178 -8.56 -13.83 15.81
CA ILE A 178 -9.37 -14.35 14.69
C ILE A 178 -10.12 -13.19 14.04
N ARG A 179 -9.93 -12.98 12.73
CA ARG A 179 -10.58 -11.90 11.94
C ARG A 179 -11.24 -12.40 10.64
N ALA A 180 -11.34 -13.71 10.45
CA ALA A 180 -11.99 -14.39 9.33
C ALA A 180 -12.61 -15.69 9.83
N ALA A 181 -13.25 -16.47 8.97
CA ALA A 181 -13.83 -17.76 9.34
C ALA A 181 -12.78 -18.77 9.85
N LYS A 182 -11.53 -18.62 9.44
CA LYS A 182 -10.41 -19.45 9.89
C LYS A 182 -9.35 -18.61 10.61
N ALA A 183 -8.65 -19.24 11.56
CA ALA A 183 -7.52 -18.68 12.29
C ALA A 183 -6.19 -19.19 11.68
N GLY A 184 -5.11 -18.42 11.84
CA GLY A 184 -3.77 -18.80 11.36
C GLY A 184 -3.34 -17.99 10.14
N HIS A 185 -2.54 -18.62 9.26
CA HIS A 185 -1.90 -17.94 8.12
C HIS A 185 -1.90 -18.80 6.85
N ILE A 186 -1.53 -18.21 5.73
CA ILE A 186 -1.34 -18.91 4.45
C ILE A 186 -0.15 -19.88 4.61
N PRO A 187 -0.27 -21.15 4.21
CA PRO A 187 0.79 -22.12 4.38
C PRO A 187 2.15 -21.66 3.85
N SER A 188 3.20 -21.95 4.61
CA SER A 188 4.59 -21.53 4.36
C SER A 188 4.86 -20.01 4.35
N ALA A 189 3.92 -19.20 4.80
CA ALA A 189 4.16 -17.77 4.97
C ALA A 189 5.11 -17.51 6.14
N THR A 190 5.93 -16.48 5.99
CA THR A 190 6.70 -15.90 7.11
C THR A 190 6.03 -14.61 7.58
N ASN A 191 6.24 -14.24 8.86
CA ASN A 191 5.59 -13.05 9.42
C ASN A 191 6.60 -11.94 9.71
N VAL A 192 6.30 -10.75 9.22
CA VAL A 192 6.92 -9.49 9.66
C VAL A 192 5.80 -8.47 9.81
N ASP A 193 5.46 -8.11 11.04
CA ASP A 193 4.45 -7.09 11.30
C ASP A 193 4.86 -5.76 10.64
N TRP A 194 3.95 -5.17 9.85
CA TRP A 194 4.19 -3.92 9.14
C TRP A 194 4.62 -2.76 10.05
N SER A 195 4.18 -2.77 11.33
CA SER A 195 4.56 -1.75 12.30
C SER A 195 6.07 -1.75 12.60
N CYS A 196 6.76 -2.87 12.37
CA CYS A 196 8.21 -2.95 12.45
C CYS A 196 8.94 -2.07 11.41
N ASN A 197 8.24 -1.61 10.38
CA ASN A 197 8.79 -0.69 9.39
C ASN A 197 8.86 0.77 9.90
N ILE A 198 8.08 1.10 10.95
CA ILE A 198 7.83 2.46 11.40
C ILE A 198 8.62 2.73 12.68
N ASN A 199 9.23 3.90 12.77
CA ASN A 199 9.90 4.37 13.97
C ASN A 199 8.89 5.05 14.93
N LYS A 200 9.33 5.39 16.16
CA LYS A 200 8.50 6.04 17.19
C LYS A 200 7.90 7.40 16.80
N ASN A 201 8.43 8.02 15.75
CA ASN A 201 7.94 9.31 15.23
C ASN A 201 6.96 9.15 14.07
N GLY A 202 6.59 7.93 13.70
CA GLY A 202 5.67 7.65 12.62
C GLY A 202 6.28 7.72 11.21
N ALA A 203 7.59 7.91 11.08
CA ALA A 203 8.29 7.81 9.81
C ALA A 203 8.80 6.38 9.59
N PHE A 204 9.20 6.05 8.38
CA PHE A 204 9.92 4.80 8.16
C PHE A 204 11.21 4.80 8.97
N LYS A 205 11.64 3.62 9.39
CA LYS A 205 12.97 3.41 9.95
C LYS A 205 14.04 3.71 8.90
N GLU A 206 15.26 3.96 9.36
CA GLU A 206 16.40 4.15 8.47
C GLU A 206 16.64 2.90 7.59
N ASN A 207 17.16 3.12 6.39
CA ASN A 207 17.38 2.03 5.43
C ASN A 207 18.21 0.89 6.02
N THR A 208 19.22 1.19 6.83
CA THR A 208 20.06 0.18 7.50
C THR A 208 19.29 -0.71 8.46
N GLU A 209 18.32 -0.15 9.20
CA GLU A 209 17.43 -0.91 10.09
C GLU A 209 16.44 -1.77 9.30
N LEU A 210 15.90 -1.22 8.21
CA LEU A 210 14.99 -1.95 7.33
C LEU A 210 15.72 -3.06 6.55
N GLU A 211 16.94 -2.83 6.07
CA GLU A 211 17.77 -3.86 5.46
C GLU A 211 18.06 -5.00 6.42
N LYS A 212 18.36 -4.68 7.69
CA LYS A 212 18.55 -5.69 8.74
C LYS A 212 17.25 -6.48 9.00
N LEU A 213 16.09 -5.80 9.05
CA LEU A 213 14.78 -6.43 9.27
C LEU A 213 14.47 -7.46 8.18
N TYR A 214 14.80 -7.15 6.93
CA TYR A 214 14.53 -8.00 5.76
C TYR A 214 15.75 -8.77 5.26
N SER A 215 16.89 -8.81 6.00
CA SER A 215 18.15 -9.45 5.59
C SER A 215 18.03 -10.94 5.31
N HIS A 216 17.07 -11.61 5.96
CA HIS A 216 16.78 -13.03 5.77
C HIS A 216 16.07 -13.35 4.44
N ILE A 217 15.67 -12.33 3.67
CA ILE A 217 14.96 -12.49 2.40
C ILE A 217 15.92 -12.20 1.24
N PRO A 218 16.27 -13.18 0.41
CA PRO A 218 17.07 -12.95 -0.79
C PRO A 218 16.37 -12.03 -1.79
N LYS A 219 17.09 -11.04 -2.32
CA LYS A 219 16.50 -9.98 -3.20
C LYS A 219 16.02 -10.50 -4.55
N GLU A 220 16.50 -11.64 -5.00
CA GLU A 220 16.13 -12.31 -6.24
C GLU A 220 14.79 -13.06 -6.15
N LYS A 221 14.36 -13.41 -4.93
CA LYS A 221 13.08 -14.09 -4.73
C LYS A 221 11.89 -13.23 -5.14
N GLU A 222 10.84 -13.91 -5.58
CA GLU A 222 9.53 -13.31 -5.69
C GLU A 222 8.88 -13.25 -4.31
N ILE A 223 8.46 -12.06 -3.88
CA ILE A 223 7.80 -11.85 -2.60
C ILE A 223 6.33 -11.54 -2.84
N ILE A 224 5.44 -12.22 -2.12
CA ILE A 224 4.01 -11.94 -2.10
C ILE A 224 3.65 -11.41 -0.72
N THR A 225 3.40 -10.10 -0.61
CA THR A 225 2.95 -9.50 0.64
C THR A 225 1.43 -9.64 0.79
N TYR A 226 0.97 -9.95 1.99
CA TYR A 226 -0.46 -9.94 2.34
C TYR A 226 -0.67 -9.49 3.79
N CYS A 227 -1.91 -9.13 4.13
CA CYS A 227 -2.30 -8.84 5.50
C CYS A 227 -3.75 -9.30 5.77
N HIS A 228 -4.64 -8.47 6.31
CA HIS A 228 -6.07 -8.77 6.39
C HIS A 228 -6.82 -8.30 5.13
N GLY A 229 -6.58 -7.07 4.66
CA GLY A 229 -7.27 -6.46 3.52
C GLY A 229 -6.37 -5.68 2.55
N GLY A 230 -5.06 -5.97 2.51
CA GLY A 230 -4.13 -5.40 1.55
C GLY A 230 -3.54 -4.03 1.91
N TYR A 231 -3.89 -3.42 3.06
CA TYR A 231 -3.38 -2.10 3.45
C TYR A 231 -2.01 -2.18 4.12
N ARG A 232 -1.88 -2.96 5.19
CA ARG A 232 -0.61 -3.22 5.89
C ARG A 232 0.42 -3.85 4.94
N ALA A 233 -0.05 -4.75 4.07
CA ALA A 233 0.77 -5.36 3.02
C ALA A 233 1.29 -4.35 1.99
N ALA A 234 0.52 -3.29 1.69
CA ALA A 234 0.98 -2.22 0.81
C ALA A 234 2.13 -1.42 1.43
N ASN A 235 2.13 -1.20 2.75
CA ASN A 235 3.24 -0.58 3.44
C ASN A 235 4.53 -1.42 3.29
N THR A 236 4.44 -2.72 3.60
CA THR A 236 5.56 -3.66 3.41
C THR A 236 6.01 -3.72 1.94
N PHE A 237 5.07 -3.70 0.99
CA PHE A 237 5.39 -3.63 -0.45
C PHE A 237 6.24 -2.39 -0.79
N VAL A 238 5.85 -1.21 -0.32
CA VAL A 238 6.59 0.05 -0.57
C VAL A 238 7.99 -0.03 0.03
N VAL A 239 8.14 -0.51 1.27
CA VAL A 239 9.44 -0.69 1.92
C VAL A 239 10.33 -1.62 1.12
N LEU A 240 9.85 -2.80 0.76
CA LEU A 240 10.64 -3.77 -0.03
C LEU A 240 11.06 -3.19 -1.38
N ARG A 241 10.17 -2.46 -2.06
CA ARG A 241 10.50 -1.80 -3.32
C ARG A 241 11.56 -0.71 -3.14
N ASN A 242 11.52 0.07 -2.06
CA ASN A 242 12.54 1.07 -1.72
C ASN A 242 13.90 0.43 -1.39
N LEU A 243 13.90 -0.75 -0.76
CA LEU A 243 15.11 -1.54 -0.48
C LEU A 243 15.67 -2.28 -1.72
N GLY A 244 15.05 -2.10 -2.89
CA GLY A 244 15.55 -2.63 -4.16
C GLY A 244 15.06 -4.05 -4.50
N PHE A 245 14.11 -4.62 -3.77
CA PHE A 245 13.45 -5.86 -4.17
C PHE A 245 12.65 -5.63 -5.46
N LYS A 246 12.99 -6.35 -6.52
CA LYS A 246 12.39 -6.14 -7.85
C LYS A 246 11.08 -6.90 -8.04
N ASN A 247 10.98 -8.10 -7.49
CA ASN A 247 9.89 -9.05 -7.71
C ASN A 247 8.94 -9.06 -6.52
N VAL A 248 8.22 -7.96 -6.28
CA VAL A 248 7.25 -7.86 -5.17
C VAL A 248 5.84 -7.75 -5.74
N ARG A 249 4.98 -8.65 -5.31
CA ARG A 249 3.52 -8.64 -5.55
C ARG A 249 2.79 -8.37 -4.25
N MET A 250 1.58 -7.88 -4.36
CA MET A 250 0.67 -7.81 -3.23
C MET A 250 -0.59 -8.63 -3.52
N TYR A 251 -0.98 -9.46 -2.55
CA TYR A 251 -2.26 -10.15 -2.56
C TYR A 251 -3.32 -9.21 -1.98
N VAL A 252 -4.10 -8.59 -2.85
CA VAL A 252 -5.07 -7.56 -2.46
C VAL A 252 -6.22 -8.10 -1.62
N GLY A 253 -6.71 -9.32 -1.92
CA GLY A 253 -7.77 -9.99 -1.15
C GLY A 253 -7.32 -10.42 0.25
N SER A 254 -6.02 -10.70 0.40
CA SER A 254 -5.40 -10.97 1.69
C SER A 254 -6.11 -12.06 2.52
N TRP A 255 -5.97 -12.00 3.85
CA TRP A 255 -6.61 -12.95 4.76
C TRP A 255 -8.15 -12.84 4.76
N GLY A 256 -8.67 -11.64 4.47
CA GLY A 256 -10.11 -11.42 4.31
C GLY A 256 -10.73 -12.27 3.21
N GLU A 257 -9.98 -12.56 2.14
CA GLU A 257 -10.40 -13.53 1.12
C GLU A 257 -9.97 -14.94 1.49
N TRP A 258 -8.68 -15.17 1.79
CA TRP A 258 -8.12 -16.51 2.02
C TRP A 258 -8.75 -17.22 3.20
N GLY A 259 -8.85 -16.54 4.35
CA GLY A 259 -9.38 -17.11 5.58
C GLY A 259 -10.89 -17.37 5.58
N ASN A 260 -11.62 -16.79 4.61
CA ASN A 260 -13.05 -17.01 4.41
C ASN A 260 -13.38 -18.04 3.31
N LYS A 261 -12.39 -18.48 2.51
CA LYS A 261 -12.58 -19.56 1.54
C LYS A 261 -12.35 -20.91 2.22
N ILE A 262 -13.43 -21.70 2.36
CA ILE A 262 -13.44 -22.97 3.11
C ILE A 262 -12.42 -23.99 2.58
N ASP A 263 -12.26 -24.05 1.25
CA ASP A 263 -11.41 -25.00 0.53
C ASP A 263 -9.91 -24.63 0.51
N LEU A 264 -9.52 -23.44 1.05
CA LEU A 264 -8.13 -23.05 1.09
C LEU A 264 -7.44 -23.52 2.37
N PRO A 265 -6.21 -24.06 2.29
CA PRO A 265 -5.47 -24.55 3.45
C PRO A 265 -4.97 -23.41 4.33
N VAL A 266 -4.79 -23.69 5.62
CA VAL A 266 -4.22 -22.78 6.62
C VAL A 266 -3.20 -23.50 7.49
N GLU A 267 -2.24 -22.74 8.03
CA GLU A 267 -1.28 -23.15 9.07
C GLU A 267 -1.47 -22.26 10.31
N ARG A 268 -1.02 -22.75 11.47
CA ARG A 268 -1.02 -22.05 12.76
C ARG A 268 0.35 -22.14 13.41
#